data_22c55514509d59590311f1ae1bee2d24
#
_entry.id   22c55514509d59590311f1ae1bee2d24
#
_cell.length_a   1.000
_cell.length_b   1.000
_cell.length_c   1.000
_cell.angle_alpha   90.00
_cell.angle_beta   90.00
_cell.angle_gamma   90.00
#
_symmetry.space_group_name_H-M   'P 1'
#
loop_
_entity.id
_entity.type
_entity.pdbx_description
1 polymer ?
#
loop_
_entity_poly.entity_id
_entity_poly.type
_entity_poly.pdbx_seq_one_letter_code
_entity_poly.pdbx_strand_id
1 'polypeptide(L)' 'KTCVAESGKFKGMCMSSTNCASVCKSEPDFDGGHCQGFRRRCLCTKPC' A
#
# COMPACT_ATOMS: atom_id res chain seq x y z
N LYS A 1 10.49 -7.13 -11.64
CA LYS A 1 9.23 -6.49 -11.97
C LYS A 1 8.41 -6.25 -10.70
N THR A 2 7.76 -5.12 -10.62
CA THR A 2 6.99 -4.76 -9.44
C THR A 2 5.50 -4.73 -9.78
N CYS A 3 4.71 -5.43 -8.99
CA CYS A 3 3.26 -5.40 -9.11
C CYS A 3 2.68 -4.53 -8.01
N VAL A 4 1.58 -3.88 -8.30
CA VAL A 4 0.94 -2.96 -7.38
C VAL A 4 -0.52 -3.37 -7.21
N ALA A 5 -1.00 -3.32 -5.98
CA ALA A 5 -2.39 -3.62 -5.69
C ALA A 5 -2.91 -2.71 -4.59
N GLU A 6 -4.19 -2.43 -4.64
CA GLU A 6 -4.81 -1.58 -3.64
C GLU A 6 -4.97 -2.33 -2.32
N SER A 7 -4.65 -1.67 -1.21
CA SER A 7 -4.76 -2.30 0.10
C SER A 7 -6.21 -2.30 0.56
N GLY A 8 -6.73 -3.49 0.80
CA GLY A 8 -8.09 -3.63 1.32
C GLY A 8 -8.18 -3.42 2.83
N LYS A 9 -7.03 -3.46 3.51
CA LYS A 9 -7.01 -3.30 4.96
C LYS A 9 -6.82 -1.86 5.39
N PHE A 10 -6.33 -1.01 4.51
CA PHE A 10 -6.13 0.39 4.83
C PHE A 10 -7.43 1.15 4.62
N LYS A 11 -7.96 1.70 5.68
CA LYS A 11 -9.24 2.41 5.63
C LYS A 11 -9.02 3.91 5.71
N GLY A 12 -9.86 4.67 5.01
CA GLY A 12 -9.77 6.11 5.01
C GLY A 12 -8.73 6.60 4.02
N MET A 13 -8.37 7.88 4.15
CA MET A 13 -7.41 8.51 3.28
C MET A 13 -5.98 8.15 3.68
N CYS A 14 -5.16 7.87 2.69
CA CYS A 14 -3.75 7.55 2.94
C CYS A 14 -2.99 8.85 3.18
N MET A 15 -2.82 9.19 4.44
CA MET A 15 -2.16 10.43 4.83
C MET A 15 -0.66 10.26 5.00
N SER A 16 -0.20 9.03 5.16
CA SER A 16 1.21 8.75 5.41
C SER A 16 1.63 7.52 4.64
N SER A 17 2.66 7.67 3.80
CA SER A 17 3.21 6.54 3.07
C SER A 17 3.81 5.51 4.02
N THR A 18 4.38 5.97 5.13
CA THR A 18 4.93 5.07 6.13
C THR A 18 3.85 4.17 6.72
N ASN A 19 2.70 4.75 7.03
CA ASN A 19 1.57 3.98 7.52
C ASN A 19 1.08 2.98 6.49
N CYS A 20 0.98 3.43 5.24
CA CYS A 20 0.54 2.56 4.15
C CYS A 20 1.51 1.38 3.99
N ALA A 21 2.81 1.66 3.98
CA ALA A 21 3.82 0.61 3.84
C ALA A 21 3.74 -0.36 5.01
N SER A 22 3.52 0.15 6.21
CA SER A 22 3.43 -0.69 7.39
C SER A 22 2.24 -1.65 7.29
N VAL A 23 1.10 -1.14 6.86
CA VAL A 23 -0.09 -1.97 6.67
C VAL A 23 0.16 -3.01 5.58
N CYS A 24 0.80 -2.58 4.48
CA CYS A 24 1.08 -3.51 3.39
C CYS A 24 2.04 -4.62 3.82
N LYS A 25 3.05 -4.28 4.63
CA LYS A 25 4.01 -5.27 5.09
C LYS A 25 3.40 -6.28 6.04
N SER A 26 2.28 -5.95 6.67
CA SER A 26 1.58 -6.91 7.51
C SER A 26 0.91 -8.01 6.70
N GLU A 27 0.79 -7.81 5.40
CA GLU A 27 0.29 -8.81 4.48
C GLU A 27 1.46 -9.65 3.96
N PRO A 28 1.31 -10.98 3.93
CA PRO A 28 2.43 -11.84 3.50
C PRO A 28 2.80 -11.67 2.04
N ASP A 29 1.89 -11.18 1.22
CA ASP A 29 2.13 -11.07 -0.23
C ASP A 29 2.87 -9.79 -0.61
N PHE A 30 2.96 -8.81 0.29
CA PHE A 30 3.51 -7.51 -0.05
C PHE A 30 4.76 -7.19 0.76
N ASP A 31 5.66 -6.42 0.16
CA ASP A 31 6.89 -6.02 0.83
C ASP A 31 6.96 -4.52 1.09
N GLY A 32 5.95 -3.79 0.69
CA GLY A 32 5.91 -2.36 0.93
C GLY A 32 4.66 -1.74 0.36
N GLY A 33 4.63 -0.41 0.36
CA GLY A 33 3.49 0.30 -0.18
C GLY A 33 3.67 1.80 -0.05
N HIS A 34 2.76 2.55 -0.67
CA HIS A 34 2.81 4.00 -0.63
C HIS A 34 1.44 4.58 -0.97
N CYS A 35 1.24 5.81 -0.54
CA CYS A 35 0.04 6.56 -0.91
C CYS A 35 0.20 7.06 -2.33
N GLN A 36 -0.84 6.92 -3.12
CA GLN A 36 -0.76 7.36 -4.50
C GLN A 36 -2.11 7.88 -4.99
N GLY A 37 -2.03 8.83 -5.91
CA GLY A 37 -3.19 9.32 -6.61
C GLY A 37 -3.88 10.45 -5.88
N PHE A 38 -4.78 11.05 -6.60
CA PHE A 38 -5.57 12.17 -6.12
C PHE A 38 -6.48 11.76 -4.96
N ARG A 39 -6.90 10.49 -4.98
CA ARG A 39 -7.81 9.96 -3.96
C ARG A 39 -7.09 9.44 -2.72
N ARG A 40 -5.79 9.56 -2.69
CA ARG A 40 -4.97 9.16 -1.54
C ARG A 40 -5.23 7.72 -1.14
N ARG A 41 -5.02 6.84 -2.07
CA ARG A 41 -5.21 5.42 -1.82
C ARG A 41 -3.89 4.78 -1.42
N CYS A 42 -3.98 3.81 -0.53
CA CYS A 42 -2.82 3.03 -0.12
C CYS A 42 -2.62 1.89 -1.12
N LEU A 43 -1.50 1.93 -1.83
CA LEU A 43 -1.16 0.89 -2.79
C LEU A 43 -0.02 0.07 -2.25
N CYS A 44 -0.21 -1.24 -2.21
CA CYS A 44 0.82 -2.17 -1.77
C CYS A 44 1.61 -2.66 -2.96
N THR A 45 2.90 -2.90 -2.74
CA THR A 45 3.79 -3.34 -3.80
C THR A 45 4.38 -4.70 -3.46
N LYS A 46 4.67 -5.47 -4.49
CA LYS A 46 5.28 -6.77 -4.34
C LYS A 46 6.05 -7.12 -5.61
N PRO A 47 7.09 -7.95 -5.49
CA PRO A 47 7.76 -8.46 -6.69
C PRO A 47 6.86 -9.47 -7.39
N CYS A 48 6.85 -9.40 -8.69
CA CYS A 48 6.13 -10.34 -9.52
C CYS A 48 6.93 -10.70 -10.78
#